data_7783324dbc81920215273364b91482cc
#
_entry.id   7783324dbc81920215273364b91482cc
#
_cell.length_a   1.000
_cell.length_b   1.000
_cell.length_c   1.000
_cell.angle_alpha   90.00
_cell.angle_beta   90.00
_cell.angle_gamma   90.00
#
_symmetry.space_group_name_H-M   'P 1'
#
loop_
_entity.id
_entity.type
_entity.pdbx_description
1 polymer ?
#
loop_
_entity_poly.entity_id
_entity_poly.type
_entity_poly.pdbx_seq_one_letter_code
_entity_poly.pdbx_strand_id
1 'polypeptide(L)'
;MKIRLLSVVIGSILLSAMSVSCSTSPANASDEEKVILTPKPGPAPRINGTKIFGVRPGSPFLFTIPVTGTRPIKYEVLNLPPGLTCDVEKGVITGVIESPGKYLTTVRATNKLGTAEREFRIVCGDQLALTPHMGWNSWYVWENHVTDSIMRKAADAMVSSGMADHGYMYVNIDDCWSVKPGANDSSLTGEQRDENGMINSNKRFPDMKSMTDYIHSKGLKAGIYTSPGELTCAGHVAAYKFEEQDIARFVEWGFDFLKYDWCSYSKVGNKDVMEDLQKPYLLISSILKKQKRDIVLNLCQYGMGDVWKWGKQVGGHSWRTAGDLGGSFEGIGKALFRDGFDVYSSDSLHLYGGPGGWNDPDYLLIGYLSNWKGQTVPTPLTPNEQYTQISLWSLVAAPLILSGDITRLDDFTLSLLTNDEIIEVDQDPLGKPGYRVSKSGDTEVWMRLLEDGSKAVGLFNRGESESEVTARWSDLGISGEQTVRDLWRQLDLGRYDEKYSARVPRHGVVMLRVLPVVK
;
A
#
# COMPACT_ATOMS: atom_id res chain seq x y z
N MET A 1 73.86 -73.09 -9.19
CA MET A 1 74.19 -71.79 -9.84
C MET A 1 72.93 -71.00 -9.95
N LYS A 2 72.66 -70.08 -9.01
CA LYS A 2 71.38 -69.29 -8.94
C LYS A 2 71.63 -67.88 -9.44
N ILE A 3 70.96 -67.48 -10.50
CA ILE A 3 71.00 -66.14 -11.02
C ILE A 3 69.86 -65.38 -10.36
N ARG A 4 70.15 -64.22 -9.73
CA ARG A 4 69.18 -63.32 -9.17
C ARG A 4 68.89 -62.23 -10.21
N LEU A 5 67.62 -62.07 -10.60
CA LEU A 5 67.13 -60.96 -11.35
C LEU A 5 66.86 -59.79 -10.38
N LEU A 6 67.32 -58.59 -10.77
CA LEU A 6 67.11 -57.35 -10.09
C LEU A 6 65.89 -56.65 -10.77
N SER A 7 64.83 -56.45 -10.01
CA SER A 7 63.64 -55.70 -10.51
C SER A 7 63.77 -54.22 -10.18
N VAL A 8 63.77 -53.39 -11.16
CA VAL A 8 63.69 -51.92 -11.04
C VAL A 8 62.21 -51.51 -10.93
N VAL A 9 61.86 -50.89 -9.81
CA VAL A 9 60.53 -50.30 -9.59
C VAL A 9 60.59 -48.85 -10.04
N ILE A 10 59.83 -48.50 -11.12
CA ILE A 10 59.59 -47.12 -11.56
C ILE A 10 58.36 -46.60 -10.81
N GLY A 11 58.57 -45.68 -9.89
CA GLY A 11 57.47 -45.00 -9.20
C GLY A 11 56.85 -43.91 -10.04
N SER A 12 55.60 -44.09 -10.46
CA SER A 12 54.80 -43.06 -11.09
C SER A 12 54.19 -42.16 -10.02
N ILE A 13 54.59 -40.89 -10.01
CA ILE A 13 53.96 -39.85 -9.16
C ILE A 13 52.70 -39.39 -9.88
N LEU A 14 51.53 -39.76 -9.36
CA LEU A 14 50.23 -39.15 -9.74
C LEU A 14 50.07 -37.83 -9.03
N LEU A 15 50.16 -36.72 -9.75
CA LEU A 15 49.67 -35.41 -9.30
C LEU A 15 48.13 -35.39 -9.33
N SER A 16 47.51 -35.51 -8.16
CA SER A 16 46.07 -35.24 -8.00
C SER A 16 45.85 -33.73 -8.03
N ALA A 17 45.32 -33.20 -9.13
CA ALA A 17 44.77 -31.84 -9.18
C ALA A 17 43.46 -31.83 -8.37
N MET A 18 43.49 -31.30 -7.13
CA MET A 18 42.28 -30.92 -6.39
C MET A 18 41.64 -29.72 -7.06
N SER A 19 40.59 -29.94 -7.87
CA SER A 19 39.67 -28.90 -8.28
C SER A 19 38.84 -28.52 -7.05
N VAL A 20 39.16 -27.36 -6.45
CA VAL A 20 38.27 -26.69 -5.50
C VAL A 20 37.05 -26.19 -6.27
N SER A 21 35.98 -26.97 -6.27
CA SER A 21 34.66 -26.48 -6.65
C SER A 21 34.19 -25.54 -5.56
N CYS A 22 34.28 -24.23 -5.84
CA CYS A 22 33.61 -23.23 -5.03
C CYS A 22 32.11 -23.34 -5.31
N SER A 23 31.40 -24.18 -4.57
CA SER A 23 29.94 -24.19 -4.54
C SER A 23 29.52 -22.99 -3.72
N THR A 24 29.20 -21.88 -4.41
CA THR A 24 28.43 -20.81 -3.79
C THR A 24 27.05 -21.36 -3.50
N SER A 25 26.79 -21.71 -2.25
CA SER A 25 25.44 -21.93 -1.75
C SER A 25 24.63 -20.67 -2.06
N PRO A 26 23.35 -20.79 -2.48
CA PRO A 26 22.51 -19.61 -2.61
C PRO A 26 22.48 -18.88 -1.27
N ALA A 27 22.80 -17.58 -1.28
CA ALA A 27 22.76 -16.75 -0.09
C ALA A 27 21.38 -16.91 0.56
N ASN A 28 21.35 -17.26 1.84
CA ASN A 28 20.10 -17.29 2.59
C ASN A 28 19.51 -15.88 2.60
N ALA A 29 18.18 -15.75 2.52
CA ALA A 29 17.45 -14.49 2.54
C ALA A 29 17.81 -13.58 3.74
N SER A 30 18.43 -14.15 4.79
CA SER A 30 18.92 -13.44 5.99
C SER A 30 20.25 -12.70 5.80
N ASP A 31 20.97 -12.89 4.69
CA ASP A 31 22.36 -12.41 4.51
C ASP A 31 22.45 -11.15 3.64
N GLU A 32 21.32 -10.65 3.07
CA GLU A 32 21.31 -9.38 2.33
C GLU A 32 21.39 -8.18 3.29
N GLU A 33 22.32 -7.26 3.02
CA GLU A 33 22.51 -6.05 3.82
C GLU A 33 21.34 -5.07 3.63
N LYS A 34 20.82 -4.50 4.74
CA LYS A 34 19.82 -3.43 4.74
C LYS A 34 20.46 -2.10 4.36
N VAL A 35 20.58 -1.82 3.08
CA VAL A 35 21.10 -0.54 2.60
C VAL A 35 19.99 0.49 2.50
N ILE A 36 20.09 1.60 3.24
CA ILE A 36 19.17 2.73 3.17
C ILE A 36 19.53 3.60 1.97
N LEU A 37 18.65 3.65 0.97
CA LEU A 37 18.83 4.46 -0.24
C LEU A 37 18.20 5.85 -0.10
N THR A 38 17.07 5.95 0.63
CA THR A 38 16.32 7.20 0.82
C THR A 38 17.11 8.19 1.67
N PRO A 39 17.40 9.40 1.17
CA PRO A 39 18.02 10.43 1.99
C PRO A 39 17.05 10.92 3.07
N LYS A 40 17.59 11.40 4.20
CA LYS A 40 16.77 12.04 5.24
C LYS A 40 16.15 13.33 4.71
N PRO A 41 14.89 13.65 5.09
CA PRO A 41 14.28 14.92 4.70
C PRO A 41 15.11 16.13 5.11
N GLY A 42 15.14 17.13 4.23
CA GLY A 42 15.81 18.40 4.52
C GLY A 42 15.11 19.20 5.63
N PRO A 43 15.81 20.19 6.22
CA PRO A 43 15.24 20.98 7.33
C PRO A 43 14.25 22.07 6.89
N ALA A 44 14.28 22.52 5.63
CA ALA A 44 13.26 23.41 5.07
C ALA A 44 11.94 22.66 4.84
N PRO A 45 10.77 23.34 4.86
CA PRO A 45 9.50 22.68 4.62
C PRO A 45 9.45 22.06 3.22
N ARG A 46 8.89 20.83 3.12
CA ARG A 46 8.48 20.18 1.87
C ARG A 46 7.07 19.66 2.03
N ILE A 47 6.17 20.04 1.13
CA ILE A 47 4.78 19.55 1.10
C ILE A 47 4.75 18.25 0.30
N ASN A 48 4.30 17.16 0.92
CA ASN A 48 4.34 15.79 0.41
C ASN A 48 2.94 15.25 0.09
N GLY A 49 2.85 13.97 -0.28
CA GLY A 49 1.59 13.24 -0.49
C GLY A 49 0.76 13.73 -1.68
N THR A 50 -0.54 13.44 -1.65
CA THR A 50 -1.44 13.72 -2.78
C THR A 50 -1.58 15.22 -3.08
N LYS A 51 -1.80 15.53 -4.36
CA LYS A 51 -2.13 16.88 -4.87
C LYS A 51 -3.62 17.08 -5.11
N ILE A 52 -4.45 16.06 -4.85
CA ILE A 52 -5.88 16.07 -5.11
C ILE A 52 -6.64 15.25 -4.07
N PHE A 53 -7.78 15.74 -3.61
CA PHE A 53 -8.62 15.04 -2.64
C PHE A 53 -10.10 15.15 -2.99
N GLY A 54 -10.85 14.04 -2.86
CA GLY A 54 -12.27 13.94 -3.15
C GLY A 54 -13.11 13.94 -1.88
N VAL A 55 -14.28 14.60 -1.92
CA VAL A 55 -15.28 14.62 -0.86
C VAL A 55 -16.67 14.76 -1.46
N ARG A 56 -17.70 14.14 -0.87
CA ARG A 56 -19.10 14.38 -1.29
C ARG A 56 -19.66 15.67 -0.66
N PRO A 57 -20.56 16.36 -1.35
CA PRO A 57 -21.28 17.52 -0.77
C PRO A 57 -21.95 17.14 0.56
N GLY A 58 -21.81 17.99 1.57
CA GLY A 58 -22.40 17.78 2.89
C GLY A 58 -21.69 16.74 3.78
N SER A 59 -20.65 16.06 3.29
CA SER A 59 -19.86 15.13 4.09
C SER A 59 -18.78 15.84 4.91
N PRO A 60 -18.46 15.37 6.13
CA PRO A 60 -17.36 15.90 6.93
C PRO A 60 -16.03 15.78 6.17
N PHE A 61 -15.32 16.89 6.05
CA PHE A 61 -13.97 16.96 5.48
C PHE A 61 -12.93 16.83 6.58
N LEU A 62 -11.96 15.95 6.39
CA LEU A 62 -10.78 15.82 7.24
C LEU A 62 -9.58 15.50 6.35
N PHE A 63 -8.60 16.40 6.33
CA PHE A 63 -7.35 16.21 5.59
C PHE A 63 -6.20 16.89 6.34
N THR A 64 -5.15 16.14 6.65
CA THR A 64 -3.91 16.68 7.21
C THR A 64 -2.92 16.93 6.07
N ILE A 65 -2.41 18.14 6.00
CA ILE A 65 -1.40 18.54 5.02
C ILE A 65 -0.08 17.87 5.40
N PRO A 66 0.43 16.91 4.59
CA PRO A 66 1.67 16.23 4.92
C PRO A 66 2.86 17.13 4.60
N VAL A 67 3.67 17.44 5.62
CA VAL A 67 4.84 18.32 5.48
C VAL A 67 6.01 17.81 6.30
N THR A 68 7.13 17.57 5.65
CA THR A 68 8.42 17.35 6.30
C THR A 68 9.17 18.66 6.51
N GLY A 69 10.10 18.70 7.47
CA GLY A 69 10.91 19.88 7.80
C GLY A 69 11.08 20.10 9.29
N THR A 70 11.97 21.00 9.69
CA THR A 70 12.19 21.33 11.09
C THR A 70 10.96 22.02 11.69
N ARG A 71 10.42 21.47 12.78
CA ARG A 71 9.30 22.07 13.54
C ARG A 71 9.76 23.27 14.39
N PRO A 72 8.91 24.28 14.72
CA PRO A 72 7.50 24.34 14.31
C PRO A 72 7.33 24.77 12.85
N ILE A 73 6.24 24.29 12.24
CA ILE A 73 5.81 24.68 10.89
C ILE A 73 4.45 25.38 11.01
N LYS A 74 4.27 26.49 10.31
CA LYS A 74 3.01 27.21 10.16
C LYS A 74 2.38 26.87 8.83
N TYR A 75 1.06 26.66 8.84
CA TYR A 75 0.29 26.27 7.67
C TYR A 75 -0.68 27.36 7.26
N GLU A 76 -0.82 27.59 5.98
CA GLU A 76 -1.81 28.46 5.38
C GLU A 76 -2.38 27.78 4.12
N VAL A 77 -3.69 27.95 3.88
CA VAL A 77 -4.30 27.49 2.64
C VAL A 77 -5.05 28.66 2.00
N LEU A 78 -4.56 29.10 0.85
CA LEU A 78 -5.18 30.18 0.08
C LEU A 78 -6.32 29.61 -0.76
N ASN A 79 -7.37 30.39 -0.94
CA ASN A 79 -8.57 30.03 -1.73
C ASN A 79 -9.26 28.74 -1.21
N LEU A 80 -9.24 28.54 0.10
CA LEU A 80 -9.95 27.41 0.71
C LEU A 80 -11.46 27.54 0.46
N PRO A 81 -12.16 26.45 0.05
CA PRO A 81 -13.60 26.50 -0.22
C PRO A 81 -14.40 26.98 1.00
N PRO A 82 -15.50 27.71 0.80
CA PRO A 82 -16.41 28.04 1.89
C PRO A 82 -16.85 26.79 2.66
N GLY A 83 -16.87 26.91 3.99
CA GLY A 83 -17.21 25.80 4.91
C GLY A 83 -16.02 24.99 5.40
N LEU A 84 -14.82 25.20 4.82
CA LEU A 84 -13.59 24.59 5.35
C LEU A 84 -12.75 25.60 6.14
N THR A 85 -12.01 25.09 7.12
CA THR A 85 -11.02 25.82 7.91
C THR A 85 -9.73 25.00 8.01
N CYS A 86 -8.60 25.70 8.15
CA CYS A 86 -7.29 25.08 8.35
C CYS A 86 -6.74 25.47 9.73
N ASP A 87 -6.36 24.48 10.53
CA ASP A 87 -5.58 24.70 11.76
C ASP A 87 -4.15 25.09 11.36
N VAL A 88 -3.75 26.32 11.68
CA VAL A 88 -2.47 26.90 11.25
C VAL A 88 -1.25 26.27 11.93
N GLU A 89 -1.43 25.58 13.08
CA GLU A 89 -0.35 24.91 13.81
C GLU A 89 -0.22 23.42 13.47
N LYS A 90 -1.35 22.77 13.16
CA LYS A 90 -1.40 21.34 12.89
C LYS A 90 -1.46 21.01 11.41
N GLY A 91 -1.83 21.98 10.55
CA GLY A 91 -2.05 21.74 9.13
C GLY A 91 -3.26 20.85 8.82
N VAL A 92 -4.25 20.80 9.74
CA VAL A 92 -5.45 19.98 9.57
C VAL A 92 -6.55 20.84 8.97
N ILE A 93 -7.10 20.41 7.82
CA ILE A 93 -8.25 21.03 7.17
C ILE A 93 -9.49 20.26 7.58
N THR A 94 -10.49 20.96 8.11
CA THR A 94 -11.80 20.39 8.53
C THR A 94 -12.95 21.28 8.10
N GLY A 95 -14.17 20.72 8.15
CA GLY A 95 -15.41 21.43 7.83
C GLY A 95 -16.31 20.63 6.92
N VAL A 96 -17.17 21.34 6.16
CA VAL A 96 -18.10 20.74 5.21
C VAL A 96 -18.19 21.62 3.96
N ILE A 97 -18.17 21.03 2.78
CA ILE A 97 -18.43 21.72 1.50
C ILE A 97 -19.80 21.30 1.02
N GLU A 98 -20.71 22.27 0.89
CA GLU A 98 -22.08 22.02 0.43
C GLU A 98 -22.20 22.03 -1.11
N SER A 99 -21.40 22.83 -1.78
CA SER A 99 -21.51 23.04 -3.24
C SER A 99 -20.58 22.12 -4.01
N PRO A 100 -21.08 21.29 -4.93
CA PRO A 100 -20.24 20.53 -5.85
C PRO A 100 -19.33 21.45 -6.68
N GLY A 101 -18.09 21.00 -6.92
CA GLY A 101 -17.14 21.76 -7.74
C GLY A 101 -15.71 21.25 -7.63
N LYS A 102 -14.85 21.84 -8.46
CA LYS A 102 -13.39 21.67 -8.37
C LYS A 102 -12.79 22.96 -7.83
N TYR A 103 -12.16 22.86 -6.67
CA TYR A 103 -11.57 24.01 -5.99
C TYR A 103 -10.05 23.90 -6.06
N LEU A 104 -9.45 24.95 -6.63
CA LEU A 104 -8.01 25.07 -6.71
C LEU A 104 -7.51 25.90 -5.54
N THR A 105 -6.76 25.30 -4.65
CA THR A 105 -6.18 25.91 -3.46
C THR A 105 -4.67 25.96 -3.56
N THR A 106 -4.01 26.84 -2.81
CA THR A 106 -2.55 26.83 -2.63
C THR A 106 -2.25 26.56 -1.16
N VAL A 107 -1.61 25.46 -0.91
CA VAL A 107 -1.07 25.10 0.41
C VAL A 107 0.30 25.76 0.57
N ARG A 108 0.50 26.43 1.71
CA ARG A 108 1.77 27.04 2.10
C ARG A 108 2.22 26.48 3.46
N ALA A 109 3.47 26.08 3.57
CA ALA A 109 4.08 25.62 4.81
C ALA A 109 5.36 26.42 5.07
N THR A 110 5.48 27.03 6.25
CA THR A 110 6.59 27.94 6.58
C THR A 110 7.25 27.55 7.90
N ASN A 111 8.57 27.52 7.93
CA ASN A 111 9.38 27.46 9.15
C ASN A 111 10.48 28.54 9.09
N LYS A 112 11.37 28.58 10.11
CA LYS A 112 12.49 29.55 10.15
C LYS A 112 13.50 29.45 9.00
N LEU A 113 13.46 28.38 8.19
CA LEU A 113 14.42 28.10 7.12
C LEU A 113 13.84 28.32 5.73
N GLY A 114 12.53 28.59 5.63
CA GLY A 114 11.90 28.88 4.34
C GLY A 114 10.41 28.59 4.29
N THR A 115 9.88 28.75 3.09
CA THR A 115 8.47 28.50 2.77
C THR A 115 8.40 27.58 1.56
N ALA A 116 7.54 26.56 1.64
CA ALA A 116 7.12 25.74 0.51
C ALA A 116 5.69 26.06 0.14
N GLU A 117 5.40 26.09 -1.16
CA GLU A 117 4.05 26.26 -1.70
C GLU A 117 3.75 25.13 -2.69
N ARG A 118 2.49 24.66 -2.68
CA ARG A 118 2.02 23.66 -3.62
C ARG A 118 0.53 23.81 -3.90
N GLU A 119 0.18 23.68 -5.18
CA GLU A 119 -1.21 23.54 -5.59
C GLU A 119 -1.85 22.29 -4.99
N PHE A 120 -3.10 22.42 -4.50
CA PHE A 120 -3.89 21.34 -3.99
C PHE A 120 -5.33 21.45 -4.49
N ARG A 121 -5.82 20.40 -5.13
CA ARG A 121 -7.15 20.35 -5.74
C ARG A 121 -8.12 19.63 -4.80
N ILE A 122 -9.21 20.31 -4.43
CA ILE A 122 -10.33 19.70 -3.71
C ILE A 122 -11.47 19.50 -4.71
N VAL A 123 -11.93 18.26 -4.87
CA VAL A 123 -13.04 17.90 -5.74
C VAL A 123 -14.23 17.50 -4.88
N CYS A 124 -15.22 18.39 -4.82
CA CYS A 124 -16.49 18.10 -4.16
C CYS A 124 -17.47 17.53 -5.19
N GLY A 125 -17.81 16.24 -5.04
CA GLY A 125 -18.65 15.48 -5.99
C GLY A 125 -18.72 13.99 -5.62
N ASP A 126 -19.20 13.17 -6.54
CA ASP A 126 -19.47 11.76 -6.25
C ASP A 126 -18.21 10.86 -6.21
N GLN A 127 -17.05 11.37 -6.60
CA GLN A 127 -15.83 10.58 -6.65
C GLN A 127 -14.98 10.77 -5.39
N LEU A 128 -14.77 9.69 -4.66
CA LEU A 128 -13.78 9.55 -3.58
C LEU A 128 -12.51 8.87 -4.10
N ALA A 129 -11.49 8.75 -3.25
CA ALA A 129 -10.25 8.03 -3.55
C ALA A 129 -9.64 8.42 -4.91
N LEU A 130 -9.41 9.74 -5.11
CA LEU A 130 -8.86 10.28 -6.36
C LEU A 130 -7.38 9.90 -6.58
N THR A 131 -6.69 9.47 -5.53
CA THR A 131 -5.41 8.76 -5.55
C THR A 131 -5.53 7.48 -4.73
N PRO A 132 -4.61 6.50 -4.88
CA PRO A 132 -4.60 5.31 -4.03
C PRO A 132 -4.54 5.67 -2.54
N HIS A 133 -5.20 4.88 -1.67
CA HIS A 133 -5.17 5.16 -0.24
C HIS A 133 -3.84 4.74 0.37
N MET A 134 -3.39 5.53 1.35
CA MET A 134 -2.17 5.26 2.12
C MET A 134 -2.51 5.13 3.60
N GLY A 135 -1.99 4.11 4.26
CA GLY A 135 -2.31 3.90 5.67
C GLY A 135 -1.69 2.65 6.28
N TRP A 136 -2.35 2.16 7.31
CA TRP A 136 -1.99 0.95 8.04
C TRP A 136 -3.22 0.07 8.26
N ASN A 137 -3.01 -1.25 8.32
CA ASN A 137 -4.04 -2.25 8.61
C ASN A 137 -3.52 -3.26 9.64
N SER A 138 -4.39 -3.73 10.54
CA SER A 138 -4.01 -4.56 11.67
C SER A 138 -3.80 -6.05 11.33
N TRP A 139 -4.16 -6.54 10.12
CA TRP A 139 -4.29 -7.98 9.87
C TRP A 139 -2.99 -8.76 9.99
N TYR A 140 -2.02 -8.53 9.10
CA TYR A 140 -0.81 -9.35 9.05
C TYR A 140 0.17 -9.14 10.21
N VAL A 141 -0.15 -8.26 11.15
CA VAL A 141 0.68 -8.03 12.33
C VAL A 141 0.01 -8.49 13.62
N TRP A 142 -1.31 -8.33 13.75
CA TRP A 142 -2.02 -8.64 14.99
C TRP A 142 -3.06 -9.75 14.86
N GLU A 143 -3.54 -10.05 13.65
CA GLU A 143 -4.55 -11.07 13.39
C GLU A 143 -5.74 -10.95 14.36
N ASN A 144 -6.04 -12.04 15.08
CA ASN A 144 -7.10 -12.10 16.09
C ASN A 144 -6.72 -11.50 17.45
N HIS A 145 -5.56 -10.83 17.56
CA HIS A 145 -5.09 -10.20 18.80
C HIS A 145 -5.31 -8.68 18.84
N VAL A 146 -5.93 -8.10 17.82
CA VAL A 146 -6.20 -6.66 17.73
C VAL A 146 -7.11 -6.19 18.89
N THR A 147 -6.84 -4.96 19.38
CA THR A 147 -7.58 -4.30 20.49
C THR A 147 -7.67 -2.80 20.27
N ASP A 148 -8.56 -2.10 20.97
CA ASP A 148 -8.66 -0.62 21.01
C ASP A 148 -7.29 0.02 21.33
N SER A 149 -6.56 -0.51 22.30
CA SER A 149 -5.23 0.00 22.68
C SER A 149 -4.22 -0.11 21.54
N ILE A 150 -4.25 -1.19 20.76
CA ILE A 150 -3.38 -1.38 19.57
C ILE A 150 -3.73 -0.33 18.51
N MET A 151 -5.01 -0.09 18.23
CA MET A 151 -5.44 0.91 17.26
C MET A 151 -4.99 2.31 17.61
N ARG A 152 -5.14 2.71 18.90
CA ARG A 152 -4.64 4.02 19.38
C ARG A 152 -3.13 4.14 19.28
N LYS A 153 -2.39 3.10 19.65
CA LYS A 153 -0.92 3.06 19.50
C LYS A 153 -0.48 3.14 18.05
N ALA A 154 -1.21 2.50 17.14
CA ALA A 154 -0.93 2.60 15.70
C ALA A 154 -1.13 4.03 15.18
N ALA A 155 -2.19 4.73 15.64
CA ALA A 155 -2.40 6.14 15.31
C ALA A 155 -1.28 7.04 15.86
N ASP A 156 -0.86 6.81 17.11
CA ASP A 156 0.27 7.54 17.71
C ASP A 156 1.57 7.29 16.95
N ALA A 157 1.84 6.03 16.57
CA ALA A 157 3.03 5.64 15.84
C ALA A 157 3.05 6.22 14.42
N MET A 158 1.92 6.28 13.72
CA MET A 158 1.82 6.89 12.39
C MET A 158 2.24 8.37 12.42
N VAL A 159 1.86 9.10 13.47
CA VAL A 159 2.27 10.50 13.64
C VAL A 159 3.71 10.61 14.13
N SER A 160 4.08 9.86 15.17
CA SER A 160 5.40 10.00 15.81
C SER A 160 6.55 9.47 14.96
N SER A 161 6.33 8.50 14.07
CA SER A 161 7.32 8.03 13.11
C SER A 161 7.52 8.99 11.93
N GLY A 162 6.61 9.96 11.74
CA GLY A 162 6.60 10.86 10.60
C GLY A 162 5.87 10.33 9.37
N MET A 163 5.34 9.12 9.35
CA MET A 163 4.59 8.58 8.20
C MET A 163 3.45 9.51 7.77
N ALA A 164 2.74 10.12 8.72
CA ALA A 164 1.69 11.10 8.44
C ALA A 164 2.22 12.33 7.68
N ASP A 165 3.47 12.76 7.93
CA ASP A 165 4.13 13.86 7.22
C ASP A 165 4.47 13.52 5.75
N HIS A 166 4.33 12.25 5.35
CA HIS A 166 4.52 11.73 3.99
C HIS A 166 3.20 11.35 3.29
N GLY A 167 2.03 11.51 3.97
CA GLY A 167 0.71 11.34 3.37
C GLY A 167 -0.06 10.08 3.79
N TYR A 168 0.47 9.27 4.72
CA TYR A 168 -0.28 8.17 5.31
C TYR A 168 -1.38 8.73 6.22
N MET A 169 -2.64 8.29 6.00
CA MET A 169 -3.77 8.88 6.72
C MET A 169 -4.76 7.86 7.31
N TYR A 170 -4.80 6.60 6.83
CA TYR A 170 -5.77 5.62 7.31
C TYR A 170 -5.18 4.70 8.38
N VAL A 171 -5.91 4.51 9.47
CA VAL A 171 -5.64 3.52 10.52
C VAL A 171 -6.81 2.55 10.52
N ASN A 172 -6.63 1.36 9.92
CA ASN A 172 -7.70 0.42 9.64
C ASN A 172 -7.65 -0.78 10.58
N ILE A 173 -8.76 -1.01 11.30
CA ILE A 173 -8.99 -2.27 11.97
C ILE A 173 -9.48 -3.30 10.94
N ASP A 174 -8.84 -4.46 10.91
CA ASP A 174 -9.28 -5.60 10.11
C ASP A 174 -10.29 -6.47 10.90
N ASP A 175 -10.44 -7.74 10.62
CA ASP A 175 -11.34 -8.68 11.29
C ASP A 175 -11.12 -8.72 12.83
N CYS A 176 -12.00 -9.41 13.55
CA CYS A 176 -11.92 -9.73 14.98
C CYS A 176 -12.32 -8.61 15.97
N TRP A 177 -12.95 -7.53 15.51
CA TRP A 177 -13.45 -6.48 16.39
C TRP A 177 -14.89 -6.71 16.89
N SER A 178 -15.75 -7.41 16.11
CA SER A 178 -17.14 -7.71 16.49
C SER A 178 -17.20 -8.94 17.41
N VAL A 179 -18.37 -9.20 17.97
CA VAL A 179 -18.60 -10.37 18.82
C VAL A 179 -18.38 -11.66 18.02
N LYS A 180 -17.73 -12.66 18.65
CA LYS A 180 -17.52 -14.00 18.07
C LYS A 180 -18.46 -15.03 18.72
N PRO A 181 -19.46 -15.55 17.99
CA PRO A 181 -20.37 -16.57 18.51
C PRO A 181 -19.61 -17.83 18.94
N GLY A 182 -19.91 -18.34 20.15
CA GLY A 182 -19.32 -19.57 20.65
C GLY A 182 -17.83 -19.49 21.02
N ALA A 183 -17.25 -18.27 21.12
CA ALA A 183 -15.87 -18.13 21.53
C ALA A 183 -15.64 -18.57 22.98
N ASN A 184 -14.52 -19.29 23.22
CA ASN A 184 -14.08 -19.64 24.58
C ASN A 184 -13.42 -18.46 25.29
N ASP A 185 -12.84 -17.52 24.54
CA ASP A 185 -12.27 -16.29 25.09
C ASP A 185 -13.40 -15.31 25.44
N SER A 186 -13.56 -15.04 26.73
CA SER A 186 -14.61 -14.15 27.23
C SER A 186 -14.49 -12.72 26.74
N SER A 187 -13.31 -12.29 26.29
CA SER A 187 -13.09 -10.95 25.71
C SER A 187 -13.73 -10.79 24.32
N LEU A 188 -13.99 -11.88 23.62
CA LEU A 188 -14.62 -11.91 22.29
C LEU A 188 -16.15 -12.12 22.36
N THR A 189 -16.70 -12.41 23.53
CA THR A 189 -18.11 -12.69 23.74
C THR A 189 -18.92 -11.45 24.09
N GLY A 190 -20.23 -11.48 23.83
CA GLY A 190 -21.17 -10.42 24.15
C GLY A 190 -22.49 -10.61 23.42
N GLU A 191 -23.37 -9.65 23.52
CA GLU A 191 -24.55 -9.53 22.68
C GLU A 191 -24.12 -9.16 21.25
N GLN A 192 -24.54 -9.95 20.28
CA GLN A 192 -24.10 -9.78 18.89
C GLN A 192 -24.61 -8.47 18.28
N ARG A 193 -25.87 -8.12 18.58
CA ARG A 193 -26.56 -6.94 18.10
C ARG A 193 -27.42 -6.35 19.22
N ASP A 194 -27.66 -5.05 19.19
CA ASP A 194 -28.56 -4.40 20.11
C ASP A 194 -30.05 -4.61 19.72
N GLU A 195 -30.97 -4.02 20.48
CA GLU A 195 -32.41 -4.10 20.26
C GLU A 195 -32.89 -3.57 18.91
N ASN A 196 -32.07 -2.69 18.28
CA ASN A 196 -32.34 -2.14 16.95
C ASN A 196 -31.68 -2.97 15.83
N GLY A 197 -31.03 -4.07 16.16
CA GLY A 197 -30.32 -4.94 15.24
C GLY A 197 -28.93 -4.41 14.83
N MET A 198 -28.44 -3.33 15.44
CA MET A 198 -27.13 -2.76 15.14
C MET A 198 -26.02 -3.62 15.76
N ILE A 199 -24.95 -3.84 15.01
CA ILE A 199 -23.84 -4.70 15.42
C ILE A 199 -23.09 -4.15 16.63
N ASN A 200 -22.70 -5.05 17.54
CA ASN A 200 -21.88 -4.72 18.69
C ASN A 200 -20.41 -5.13 18.50
N SER A 201 -19.52 -4.32 19.04
CA SER A 201 -18.12 -4.70 19.23
C SER A 201 -17.96 -5.69 20.38
N ASN A 202 -16.88 -6.49 20.36
CA ASN A 202 -16.53 -7.33 21.50
C ASN A 202 -15.86 -6.50 22.62
N LYS A 203 -15.57 -7.12 23.76
CA LYS A 203 -15.03 -6.42 24.93
C LYS A 203 -13.63 -5.86 24.77
N ARG A 204 -12.90 -6.25 23.71
CA ARG A 204 -11.59 -5.66 23.37
C ARG A 204 -11.72 -4.25 22.79
N PHE A 205 -12.93 -3.88 22.35
CA PHE A 205 -13.30 -2.57 21.81
C PHE A 205 -14.52 -2.01 22.56
N PRO A 206 -14.30 -1.54 23.79
CA PRO A 206 -15.40 -1.12 24.68
C PRO A 206 -16.11 0.14 24.19
N ASP A 207 -15.45 0.99 23.42
CA ASP A 207 -15.99 2.24 22.89
C ASP A 207 -15.36 2.57 21.52
N MET A 208 -15.98 2.10 20.44
CA MET A 208 -15.53 2.32 19.06
C MET A 208 -15.57 3.80 18.67
N LYS A 209 -16.56 4.55 19.15
CA LYS A 209 -16.66 5.99 18.89
C LYS A 209 -15.49 6.75 19.49
N SER A 210 -15.16 6.49 20.75
CA SER A 210 -14.01 7.10 21.42
C SER A 210 -12.68 6.74 20.71
N MET A 211 -12.57 5.52 20.17
CA MET A 211 -11.38 5.10 19.43
C MET A 211 -11.24 5.89 18.12
N THR A 212 -12.31 6.01 17.33
CA THR A 212 -12.27 6.76 16.06
C THR A 212 -12.08 8.26 16.31
N ASP A 213 -12.72 8.85 17.34
CA ASP A 213 -12.50 10.24 17.73
C ASP A 213 -11.03 10.50 18.10
N TYR A 214 -10.39 9.53 18.79
CA TYR A 214 -8.96 9.60 19.08
C TYR A 214 -8.12 9.62 17.80
N ILE A 215 -8.39 8.73 16.85
CA ILE A 215 -7.70 8.68 15.55
C ILE A 215 -7.90 10.01 14.79
N HIS A 216 -9.13 10.52 14.73
CA HIS A 216 -9.45 11.81 14.11
C HIS A 216 -8.75 13.00 14.80
N SER A 217 -8.58 12.97 16.14
CA SER A 217 -7.87 14.01 16.88
C SER A 217 -6.40 14.15 16.49
N LYS A 218 -5.81 13.08 15.91
CA LYS A 218 -4.47 13.06 15.32
C LYS A 218 -4.44 13.55 13.86
N GLY A 219 -5.58 13.92 13.28
CA GLY A 219 -5.70 14.27 11.86
C GLY A 219 -5.73 13.07 10.91
N LEU A 220 -5.96 11.86 11.43
CA LEU A 220 -5.99 10.60 10.70
C LEU A 220 -7.44 10.14 10.47
N LYS A 221 -7.64 9.18 9.59
CA LYS A 221 -8.92 8.55 9.26
C LYS A 221 -8.96 7.12 9.78
N ALA A 222 -10.14 6.67 10.19
CA ALA A 222 -10.36 5.33 10.74
C ALA A 222 -11.04 4.40 9.73
N GLY A 223 -10.55 3.17 9.59
CA GLY A 223 -11.18 2.14 8.77
C GLY A 223 -11.67 0.96 9.57
N ILE A 224 -12.68 0.26 9.02
CA ILE A 224 -13.29 -0.92 9.63
C ILE A 224 -13.43 -2.03 8.58
N TYR A 225 -13.65 -3.25 9.06
CA TYR A 225 -13.81 -4.47 8.26
C TYR A 225 -15.16 -5.14 8.57
N THR A 226 -15.81 -5.69 7.57
CA THR A 226 -16.90 -6.67 7.73
C THR A 226 -17.05 -7.53 6.46
N SER A 227 -18.08 -8.40 6.44
CA SER A 227 -18.35 -9.35 5.36
C SER A 227 -19.84 -9.34 4.99
N PRO A 228 -20.20 -9.62 3.73
CA PRO A 228 -21.60 -9.81 3.31
C PRO A 228 -22.22 -11.11 3.80
N GLY A 229 -21.44 -12.04 4.36
CA GLY A 229 -21.93 -13.28 4.94
C GLY A 229 -22.44 -13.12 6.37
N GLU A 230 -22.90 -14.21 6.98
CA GLU A 230 -23.32 -14.22 8.39
C GLU A 230 -22.15 -14.04 9.35
N LEU A 231 -20.97 -14.52 8.96
CA LEU A 231 -19.74 -14.46 9.72
C LEU A 231 -18.59 -13.94 8.87
N THR A 232 -17.65 -13.28 9.52
CA THR A 232 -16.36 -12.89 8.95
C THR A 232 -15.46 -14.12 8.69
N CYS A 233 -14.29 -13.93 8.07
CA CYS A 233 -13.31 -15.01 7.85
C CYS A 233 -12.81 -15.63 9.17
N ALA A 234 -12.64 -14.83 10.22
CA ALA A 234 -12.27 -15.32 11.54
C ALA A 234 -13.47 -15.81 12.39
N GLY A 235 -14.69 -15.83 11.83
CA GLY A 235 -15.89 -16.35 12.49
C GLY A 235 -16.57 -15.39 13.45
N HIS A 236 -16.34 -14.09 13.29
CA HIS A 236 -17.04 -13.03 14.02
C HIS A 236 -18.35 -12.66 13.32
N VAL A 237 -19.29 -12.00 14.03
CA VAL A 237 -20.56 -11.53 13.45
C VAL A 237 -20.28 -10.57 12.28
N ALA A 238 -21.01 -10.74 11.18
CA ALA A 238 -20.91 -9.92 9.99
C ALA A 238 -22.26 -9.36 9.54
N ALA A 239 -22.32 -8.73 8.36
CA ALA A 239 -23.39 -7.82 8.00
C ALA A 239 -24.63 -8.46 7.37
N TYR A 240 -24.61 -9.75 7.03
CA TYR A 240 -25.70 -10.41 6.28
C TYR A 240 -27.09 -10.12 6.84
N LYS A 241 -27.97 -9.53 6.02
CA LYS A 241 -29.33 -9.07 6.36
C LYS A 241 -29.42 -7.87 7.32
N PHE A 242 -28.31 -7.29 7.71
CA PHE A 242 -28.23 -6.14 8.63
C PHE A 242 -27.34 -5.03 8.06
N GLU A 243 -27.13 -5.01 6.75
CA GLU A 243 -26.18 -4.08 6.09
C GLU A 243 -26.54 -2.62 6.36
N GLU A 244 -27.83 -2.25 6.38
CA GLU A 244 -28.26 -0.88 6.67
C GLU A 244 -27.97 -0.48 8.13
N GLN A 245 -28.26 -1.36 9.09
CA GLN A 245 -27.99 -1.15 10.50
C GLN A 245 -26.48 -1.06 10.78
N ASP A 246 -25.69 -1.94 10.18
CA ASP A 246 -24.25 -1.98 10.40
C ASP A 246 -23.56 -0.73 9.82
N ILE A 247 -23.96 -0.30 8.61
CA ILE A 247 -23.43 0.95 8.04
C ILE A 247 -23.87 2.17 8.87
N ALA A 248 -25.11 2.21 9.36
CA ALA A 248 -25.54 3.29 10.26
C ALA A 248 -24.66 3.34 11.53
N ARG A 249 -24.34 2.19 12.10
CA ARG A 249 -23.45 2.05 13.24
C ARG A 249 -22.02 2.51 12.93
N PHE A 250 -21.48 2.14 11.76
CA PHE A 250 -20.11 2.58 11.36
C PHE A 250 -20.05 4.09 11.14
N VAL A 251 -21.11 4.69 10.60
CA VAL A 251 -21.23 6.15 10.47
C VAL A 251 -21.33 6.82 11.83
N GLU A 252 -22.14 6.30 12.76
CA GLU A 252 -22.25 6.78 14.14
C GLU A 252 -20.91 6.73 14.87
N TRP A 253 -20.16 5.65 14.71
CA TRP A 253 -18.81 5.51 15.27
C TRP A 253 -17.79 6.39 14.57
N GLY A 254 -18.03 6.84 13.35
CA GLY A 254 -17.16 7.79 12.65
C GLY A 254 -16.13 7.16 11.72
N PHE A 255 -16.36 5.96 11.22
CA PHE A 255 -15.44 5.32 10.27
C PHE A 255 -15.47 5.98 8.90
N ASP A 256 -14.31 5.98 8.20
CA ASP A 256 -14.04 6.63 6.90
C ASP A 256 -13.67 5.63 5.79
N PHE A 257 -13.43 4.37 6.15
CA PHE A 257 -13.03 3.31 5.23
C PHE A 257 -13.69 1.98 5.64
N LEU A 258 -14.10 1.20 4.65
CA LEU A 258 -14.69 -0.12 4.85
C LEU A 258 -14.01 -1.15 3.94
N LYS A 259 -13.36 -2.16 4.53
CA LYS A 259 -13.00 -3.40 3.84
C LYS A 259 -14.18 -4.36 3.92
N TYR A 260 -14.73 -4.73 2.76
CA TYR A 260 -15.90 -5.61 2.64
C TYR A 260 -15.50 -6.92 1.99
N ASP A 261 -15.30 -7.94 2.80
CA ASP A 261 -14.63 -9.20 2.45
C ASP A 261 -15.66 -10.31 2.13
N TRP A 262 -15.40 -11.12 1.12
CA TRP A 262 -16.31 -12.19 0.64
C TRP A 262 -16.54 -13.35 1.63
N CYS A 263 -16.01 -13.29 2.82
CA CYS A 263 -16.08 -14.37 3.81
C CYS A 263 -17.51 -14.84 4.09
N SER A 264 -17.69 -16.16 4.16
CA SER A 264 -18.95 -16.88 4.35
C SER A 264 -20.09 -16.57 3.36
N TYR A 265 -19.96 -15.60 2.47
CA TYR A 265 -20.99 -15.30 1.47
C TYR A 265 -21.18 -16.42 0.44
N SER A 266 -20.21 -17.29 0.25
CA SER A 266 -20.35 -18.51 -0.55
C SER A 266 -21.45 -19.47 -0.08
N LYS A 267 -21.99 -19.29 1.14
CA LYS A 267 -23.17 -19.99 1.64
C LYS A 267 -24.49 -19.40 1.13
N VAL A 268 -24.45 -18.19 0.60
CA VAL A 268 -25.61 -17.40 0.15
C VAL A 268 -25.57 -17.21 -1.37
N GLY A 269 -24.42 -16.85 -1.93
CA GLY A 269 -24.20 -16.59 -3.35
C GLY A 269 -23.19 -17.57 -3.96
N ASN A 270 -23.29 -17.76 -5.27
CA ASN A 270 -22.39 -18.62 -6.04
C ASN A 270 -21.27 -17.77 -6.65
N LYS A 271 -20.02 -18.06 -6.30
CA LYS A 271 -18.84 -17.37 -6.84
C LYS A 271 -18.65 -17.51 -8.37
N ASP A 272 -19.28 -18.49 -8.99
CA ASP A 272 -19.21 -18.74 -10.43
C ASP A 272 -20.35 -18.02 -11.20
N VAL A 273 -21.21 -17.26 -10.50
CA VAL A 273 -22.29 -16.45 -11.06
C VAL A 273 -21.99 -14.97 -10.85
N MET A 274 -21.81 -14.24 -11.94
CA MET A 274 -21.40 -12.82 -11.90
C MET A 274 -22.37 -11.93 -11.10
N GLU A 275 -23.68 -12.17 -11.24
CA GLU A 275 -24.69 -11.43 -10.49
C GLU A 275 -24.54 -11.62 -8.98
N ASP A 276 -24.27 -12.84 -8.54
CA ASP A 276 -24.04 -13.15 -7.12
C ASP A 276 -22.73 -12.51 -6.61
N LEU A 277 -21.67 -12.46 -7.45
CA LEU A 277 -20.43 -11.76 -7.10
C LEU A 277 -20.64 -10.26 -6.90
N GLN A 278 -21.47 -9.63 -7.72
CA GLN A 278 -21.70 -8.18 -7.69
C GLN A 278 -22.73 -7.75 -6.65
N LYS A 279 -23.74 -8.59 -6.38
CA LYS A 279 -24.89 -8.27 -5.56
C LYS A 279 -24.58 -7.67 -4.18
N PRO A 280 -23.69 -8.24 -3.34
CA PRO A 280 -23.40 -7.68 -2.03
C PRO A 280 -22.72 -6.29 -2.12
N TYR A 281 -21.89 -6.08 -3.13
CA TYR A 281 -21.19 -4.81 -3.33
C TYR A 281 -22.13 -3.72 -3.87
N LEU A 282 -23.06 -4.07 -4.75
CA LEU A 282 -24.12 -3.16 -5.18
C LEU A 282 -25.00 -2.74 -3.99
N LEU A 283 -25.38 -3.69 -3.13
CA LEU A 283 -26.19 -3.42 -1.94
C LEU A 283 -25.43 -2.46 -1.00
N ILE A 284 -24.22 -2.83 -0.58
CA ILE A 284 -23.48 -2.04 0.40
C ILE A 284 -23.15 -0.62 -0.14
N SER A 285 -22.75 -0.48 -1.42
CA SER A 285 -22.46 0.82 -2.01
C SER A 285 -23.71 1.70 -2.11
N SER A 286 -24.88 1.11 -2.37
CA SER A 286 -26.15 1.84 -2.39
C SER A 286 -26.54 2.41 -1.01
N ILE A 287 -26.20 1.68 0.06
CA ILE A 287 -26.41 2.12 1.44
C ILE A 287 -25.41 3.23 1.81
N LEU A 288 -24.12 3.04 1.47
CA LEU A 288 -23.07 4.02 1.72
C LEU A 288 -23.35 5.37 1.03
N LYS A 289 -23.88 5.36 -0.19
CA LYS A 289 -24.23 6.57 -0.93
C LYS A 289 -25.31 7.41 -0.23
N LYS A 290 -26.18 6.81 0.57
CA LYS A 290 -27.22 7.51 1.34
C LYS A 290 -26.70 8.15 2.63
N GLN A 291 -25.50 7.80 3.07
CA GLN A 291 -24.93 8.33 4.31
C GLN A 291 -24.41 9.76 4.15
N LYS A 292 -24.42 10.52 5.24
CA LYS A 292 -23.87 11.88 5.32
C LYS A 292 -22.37 11.91 5.68
N ARG A 293 -21.70 10.78 5.57
CA ARG A 293 -20.26 10.62 5.79
C ARG A 293 -19.66 9.82 4.65
N ASP A 294 -18.50 10.25 4.19
CA ASP A 294 -17.76 9.51 3.18
C ASP A 294 -17.08 8.29 3.78
N ILE A 295 -17.35 7.12 3.21
CA ILE A 295 -16.68 5.88 3.54
C ILE A 295 -16.11 5.29 2.25
N VAL A 296 -14.78 5.19 2.18
CA VAL A 296 -14.08 4.55 1.06
C VAL A 296 -14.32 3.04 1.12
N LEU A 297 -14.81 2.44 0.04
CA LEU A 297 -15.16 1.01 -0.02
C LEU A 297 -14.07 0.21 -0.73
N ASN A 298 -13.46 -0.74 -0.02
CA ASN A 298 -12.54 -1.73 -0.56
C ASN A 298 -13.25 -3.08 -0.72
N LEU A 299 -13.21 -3.64 -1.94
CA LEU A 299 -13.78 -4.94 -2.26
C LEU A 299 -12.72 -6.03 -2.06
N CYS A 300 -12.84 -6.83 -1.01
CA CYS A 300 -11.93 -7.93 -0.74
C CYS A 300 -12.59 -9.25 -1.16
N GLN A 301 -12.41 -9.62 -2.43
CA GLN A 301 -13.00 -10.83 -3.00
C GLN A 301 -12.02 -11.60 -3.91
N TYR A 302 -10.73 -11.37 -3.70
CA TYR A 302 -9.62 -12.19 -4.21
C TYR A 302 -9.47 -12.27 -5.73
N GLY A 303 -9.94 -11.28 -6.51
CA GLY A 303 -9.85 -11.27 -7.96
C GLY A 303 -10.95 -12.05 -8.68
N MET A 304 -11.91 -12.64 -7.95
CA MET A 304 -12.97 -13.46 -8.54
C MET A 304 -13.78 -12.69 -9.60
N GLY A 305 -14.06 -13.36 -10.72
CA GLY A 305 -14.85 -12.81 -11.81
C GLY A 305 -14.21 -11.58 -12.46
N ASP A 306 -12.87 -11.48 -12.46
CA ASP A 306 -12.15 -10.34 -13.02
C ASP A 306 -12.64 -9.00 -12.43
N VAL A 307 -12.66 -8.87 -11.11
CA VAL A 307 -13.23 -7.73 -10.38
C VAL A 307 -12.80 -6.38 -10.91
N TRP A 308 -11.60 -6.25 -11.45
CA TRP A 308 -11.11 -5.02 -12.07
C TRP A 308 -12.01 -4.51 -13.20
N LYS A 309 -12.74 -5.40 -13.89
CA LYS A 309 -13.67 -5.04 -14.96
C LYS A 309 -14.98 -4.44 -14.46
N TRP A 310 -15.38 -4.75 -13.23
CA TRP A 310 -16.70 -4.34 -12.70
C TRP A 310 -16.66 -3.67 -11.32
N GLY A 311 -15.56 -3.77 -10.56
CA GLY A 311 -15.46 -3.29 -9.19
C GLY A 311 -15.82 -1.81 -9.01
N LYS A 312 -15.38 -0.95 -9.93
CA LYS A 312 -15.77 0.47 -9.94
C LYS A 312 -17.26 0.68 -10.22
N GLN A 313 -17.85 -0.15 -11.08
CA GLN A 313 -19.28 -0.03 -11.45
C GLN A 313 -20.22 -0.34 -10.29
N VAL A 314 -19.81 -1.25 -9.40
CA VAL A 314 -20.57 -1.57 -8.18
C VAL A 314 -20.28 -0.61 -7.02
N GLY A 315 -19.47 0.43 -7.24
CA GLY A 315 -19.17 1.47 -6.27
C GLY A 315 -17.93 1.21 -5.41
N GLY A 316 -17.07 0.26 -5.77
CA GLY A 316 -15.78 0.04 -5.14
C GLY A 316 -14.79 1.16 -5.46
N HIS A 317 -13.99 1.55 -4.46
CA HIS A 317 -12.91 2.52 -4.59
C HIS A 317 -11.52 1.85 -4.65
N SER A 318 -11.46 0.58 -4.27
CA SER A 318 -10.37 -0.35 -4.55
C SER A 318 -10.89 -1.79 -4.50
N TRP A 319 -10.14 -2.71 -5.11
CA TRP A 319 -10.53 -4.13 -5.13
C TRP A 319 -9.29 -5.03 -5.19
N ARG A 320 -9.30 -6.08 -4.37
CA ARG A 320 -8.27 -7.11 -4.36
C ARG A 320 -8.21 -7.83 -5.72
N THR A 321 -7.03 -7.89 -6.30
CA THR A 321 -6.81 -8.49 -7.63
C THR A 321 -6.43 -9.96 -7.58
N ALA A 322 -6.05 -10.46 -6.38
CA ALA A 322 -5.64 -11.83 -6.15
C ALA A 322 -5.92 -12.26 -4.71
N GLY A 323 -5.56 -13.49 -4.35
CA GLY A 323 -5.57 -14.02 -2.99
C GLY A 323 -4.62 -13.26 -2.05
N ASP A 324 -4.61 -13.68 -0.78
CA ASP A 324 -3.77 -13.06 0.24
C ASP A 324 -2.28 -13.32 -0.01
N LEU A 325 -1.48 -12.26 -0.02
CA LEU A 325 -0.01 -12.36 -0.11
C LEU A 325 0.56 -13.12 1.08
N GLY A 326 0.00 -12.94 2.26
CA GLY A 326 0.39 -13.57 3.49
C GLY A 326 -0.47 -14.79 3.86
N GLY A 327 -0.91 -15.59 2.91
CA GLY A 327 -1.64 -16.84 3.18
C GLY A 327 -0.85 -17.82 4.06
N SER A 328 0.48 -17.77 4.03
CA SER A 328 1.39 -18.31 5.03
C SER A 328 2.62 -17.42 5.11
N PHE A 329 3.25 -17.35 6.29
CA PHE A 329 4.45 -16.51 6.48
C PHE A 329 5.58 -16.90 5.51
N GLU A 330 5.82 -18.19 5.32
CA GLU A 330 6.87 -18.72 4.43
C GLU A 330 6.54 -18.51 2.93
N GLY A 331 5.28 -18.23 2.61
CA GLY A 331 4.80 -18.07 1.22
C GLY A 331 4.88 -16.64 0.68
N ILE A 332 5.12 -15.64 1.53
CA ILE A 332 5.04 -14.22 1.16
C ILE A 332 5.92 -13.87 -0.04
N GLY A 333 7.17 -14.31 -0.06
CA GLY A 333 8.09 -14.01 -1.18
C GLY A 333 7.59 -14.57 -2.53
N LYS A 334 7.04 -15.78 -2.53
CA LYS A 334 6.47 -16.39 -3.74
C LYS A 334 5.19 -15.66 -4.18
N ALA A 335 4.34 -15.27 -3.21
CA ALA A 335 3.11 -14.54 -3.48
C ALA A 335 3.41 -13.15 -4.06
N LEU A 336 4.45 -12.45 -3.61
CA LEU A 336 4.89 -11.18 -4.18
C LEU A 336 5.10 -11.27 -5.71
N PHE A 337 5.77 -12.31 -6.19
CA PHE A 337 6.01 -12.47 -7.61
C PHE A 337 4.77 -12.96 -8.36
N ARG A 338 4.02 -13.94 -7.84
CA ARG A 338 2.81 -14.48 -8.46
C ARG A 338 1.68 -13.46 -8.50
N ASP A 339 1.32 -12.90 -7.35
CA ASP A 339 0.12 -12.06 -7.20
C ASP A 339 0.41 -10.57 -7.47
N GLY A 340 1.67 -10.14 -7.33
CA GLY A 340 2.14 -8.84 -7.76
C GLY A 340 2.49 -8.81 -9.26
N PHE A 341 3.60 -9.41 -9.67
CA PHE A 341 4.08 -9.28 -11.05
C PHE A 341 3.25 -10.05 -12.07
N ASP A 342 2.96 -11.33 -11.83
CA ASP A 342 2.36 -12.18 -12.85
C ASP A 342 0.92 -11.77 -13.12
N VAL A 343 0.13 -11.43 -12.10
CA VAL A 343 -1.24 -10.94 -12.26
C VAL A 343 -1.26 -9.64 -13.04
N TYR A 344 -0.45 -8.64 -12.65
CA TYR A 344 -0.42 -7.34 -13.33
C TYR A 344 0.22 -7.39 -14.73
N SER A 345 0.96 -8.44 -15.04
CA SER A 345 1.56 -8.65 -16.37
C SER A 345 0.63 -9.31 -17.36
N SER A 346 -0.35 -10.11 -16.90
CA SER A 346 -1.12 -11.03 -17.75
C SER A 346 -2.37 -10.41 -18.37
N ASP A 347 -3.09 -9.55 -17.64
CA ASP A 347 -4.49 -9.23 -17.97
C ASP A 347 -4.77 -7.76 -18.26
N SER A 348 -3.78 -6.96 -18.57
CA SER A 348 -3.98 -5.52 -18.85
C SER A 348 -4.72 -4.77 -17.72
N LEU A 349 -4.51 -5.17 -16.46
CA LEU A 349 -5.16 -4.58 -15.28
C LEU A 349 -5.02 -3.06 -15.24
N HIS A 350 -3.90 -2.53 -15.75
CA HIS A 350 -3.64 -1.10 -15.83
C HIS A 350 -4.74 -0.30 -16.57
N LEU A 351 -5.55 -0.96 -17.41
CA LEU A 351 -6.66 -0.30 -18.13
C LEU A 351 -7.88 -0.02 -17.25
N TYR A 352 -7.99 -0.67 -16.10
CA TYR A 352 -9.18 -0.63 -15.25
C TYR A 352 -9.01 0.20 -13.98
N GLY A 353 -7.78 0.42 -13.52
CA GLY A 353 -7.47 1.31 -12.41
C GLY A 353 -7.49 2.79 -12.80
N GLY A 354 -7.73 3.66 -11.82
CA GLY A 354 -7.70 5.12 -12.02
C GLY A 354 -8.47 5.89 -10.95
N PRO A 355 -8.55 7.22 -11.04
CA PRO A 355 -9.20 8.04 -10.03
C PRO A 355 -10.60 7.54 -9.66
N GLY A 356 -10.80 7.29 -8.37
CA GLY A 356 -12.03 6.74 -7.82
C GLY A 356 -12.15 5.22 -7.87
N GLY A 357 -11.11 4.48 -8.30
CA GLY A 357 -11.12 3.02 -8.29
C GLY A 357 -9.75 2.42 -8.61
N TRP A 358 -9.18 1.62 -7.69
CA TRP A 358 -7.80 1.17 -7.73
C TRP A 358 -7.69 -0.35 -7.62
N ASN A 359 -6.82 -0.93 -8.43
CA ASN A 359 -6.39 -2.32 -8.27
C ASN A 359 -5.57 -2.44 -6.98
N ASP A 360 -5.86 -3.44 -6.16
CA ASP A 360 -5.26 -3.67 -4.85
C ASP A 360 -4.61 -5.06 -4.82
N PRO A 361 -3.28 -5.16 -4.94
CA PRO A 361 -2.57 -6.45 -4.88
C PRO A 361 -2.34 -6.95 -3.45
N ASP A 362 -2.95 -6.34 -2.45
CA ASP A 362 -2.80 -6.57 -1.01
C ASP A 362 -1.81 -5.61 -0.32
N TYR A 363 -1.69 -5.74 0.99
CA TYR A 363 -0.92 -4.86 1.86
C TYR A 363 0.59 -4.96 1.68
N LEU A 364 1.30 -3.91 2.10
CA LEU A 364 2.76 -3.94 2.20
C LEU A 364 3.16 -4.81 3.39
N LEU A 365 3.88 -5.92 3.11
CA LEU A 365 4.31 -6.92 4.09
C LEU A 365 5.78 -6.74 4.47
N ILE A 366 6.12 -5.57 4.96
CA ILE A 366 7.49 -5.15 5.32
C ILE A 366 7.62 -4.90 6.82
N GLY A 367 8.83 -4.85 7.33
CA GLY A 367 9.12 -4.66 8.75
C GLY A 367 8.88 -5.92 9.58
N TYR A 368 8.05 -5.84 10.62
CA TYR A 368 7.71 -6.94 11.50
C TYR A 368 6.26 -7.40 11.26
N LEU A 369 6.07 -8.69 11.04
CA LEU A 369 4.77 -9.32 10.78
C LEU A 369 4.47 -10.38 11.82
N SER A 370 3.21 -10.82 11.91
CA SER A 370 2.87 -12.05 12.61
C SER A 370 3.42 -13.27 11.88
N ASN A 371 3.95 -14.23 12.63
CA ASN A 371 4.35 -15.54 12.11
C ASN A 371 3.21 -16.57 12.20
N TRP A 372 1.97 -16.16 12.43
CA TRP A 372 0.78 -17.01 12.63
C TRP A 372 0.87 -17.95 13.85
N LYS A 373 1.84 -17.69 14.74
CA LYS A 373 2.06 -18.44 16.01
C LYS A 373 2.00 -17.51 17.23
N GLY A 374 1.38 -16.33 17.09
CA GLY A 374 1.23 -15.33 18.15
C GLY A 374 2.50 -14.53 18.45
N GLN A 375 3.44 -14.47 17.51
CA GLN A 375 4.69 -13.70 17.64
C GLN A 375 4.84 -12.76 16.45
N THR A 376 5.37 -11.57 16.72
CA THR A 376 5.83 -10.66 15.65
C THR A 376 7.31 -10.89 15.39
N VAL A 377 7.64 -11.16 14.12
CA VAL A 377 9.00 -11.45 13.65
C VAL A 377 9.30 -10.62 12.40
N PRO A 378 10.58 -10.42 12.02
CA PRO A 378 10.91 -9.75 10.77
C PRO A 378 10.21 -10.40 9.58
N THR A 379 9.78 -9.59 8.62
CA THR A 379 9.24 -10.08 7.34
C THR A 379 10.21 -11.10 6.69
N PRO A 380 9.69 -12.13 6.00
CA PRO A 380 10.54 -13.05 5.25
C PRO A 380 11.06 -12.45 3.93
N LEU A 381 10.56 -11.26 3.53
CA LEU A 381 11.07 -10.56 2.35
C LEU A 381 12.49 -10.05 2.61
N THR A 382 13.40 -10.32 1.66
CA THR A 382 14.75 -9.74 1.68
C THR A 382 14.68 -8.21 1.53
N PRO A 383 15.74 -7.48 1.88
CA PRO A 383 15.79 -6.02 1.65
C PRO A 383 15.48 -5.63 0.20
N ASN A 384 16.00 -6.36 -0.78
CA ASN A 384 15.71 -6.09 -2.20
C ASN A 384 14.25 -6.35 -2.55
N GLU A 385 13.64 -7.42 -2.04
CA GLU A 385 12.23 -7.73 -2.25
C GLU A 385 11.30 -6.67 -1.61
N GLN A 386 11.70 -6.09 -0.47
CA GLN A 386 10.95 -4.98 0.14
C GLN A 386 10.99 -3.72 -0.72
N TYR A 387 12.16 -3.35 -1.29
CA TYR A 387 12.26 -2.29 -2.31
C TYR A 387 11.40 -2.60 -3.53
N THR A 388 11.43 -3.82 -3.99
CA THR A 388 10.67 -4.30 -5.14
C THR A 388 9.17 -4.21 -4.91
N GLN A 389 8.66 -4.61 -3.73
CA GLN A 389 7.24 -4.52 -3.40
C GLN A 389 6.74 -3.07 -3.49
N ILE A 390 7.39 -2.13 -2.79
CA ILE A 390 6.95 -0.73 -2.77
C ILE A 390 7.07 -0.10 -4.17
N SER A 391 8.14 -0.40 -4.90
CA SER A 391 8.34 0.14 -6.25
C SER A 391 7.26 -0.34 -7.22
N LEU A 392 6.92 -1.63 -7.19
CA LEU A 392 5.86 -2.17 -8.04
C LEU A 392 4.50 -1.60 -7.67
N TRP A 393 4.14 -1.56 -6.36
CA TRP A 393 2.87 -0.99 -5.89
C TRP A 393 2.74 0.47 -6.34
N SER A 394 3.80 1.27 -6.22
CA SER A 394 3.79 2.67 -6.67
C SER A 394 3.64 2.80 -8.19
N LEU A 395 4.27 1.94 -8.97
CA LEU A 395 4.12 1.95 -10.43
C LEU A 395 2.71 1.55 -10.86
N VAL A 396 2.12 0.52 -10.27
CA VAL A 396 0.76 0.07 -10.65
C VAL A 396 -0.36 0.89 -10.00
N ALA A 397 -0.03 1.95 -9.26
CA ALA A 397 -0.98 2.82 -8.55
C ALA A 397 -1.86 2.03 -7.57
N ALA A 398 -1.24 1.18 -6.77
CA ALA A 398 -1.92 0.35 -5.78
C ALA A 398 -1.98 1.07 -4.41
N PRO A 399 -2.97 0.78 -3.56
CA PRO A 399 -2.98 1.29 -2.20
C PRO A 399 -1.68 0.95 -1.44
N LEU A 400 -1.06 1.96 -0.81
CA LEU A 400 0.11 1.79 0.05
C LEU A 400 -0.34 1.62 1.50
N ILE A 401 -0.84 0.45 1.84
CA ILE A 401 -1.31 0.10 3.19
C ILE A 401 -0.28 -0.84 3.83
N LEU A 402 0.43 -0.34 4.84
CA LEU A 402 1.33 -1.18 5.64
C LEU A 402 0.51 -2.12 6.54
N SER A 403 0.85 -3.41 6.57
CA SER A 403 0.31 -4.34 7.56
C SER A 403 1.41 -5.01 8.40
N GLY A 404 2.42 -4.21 8.75
CA GLY A 404 3.50 -4.51 9.68
C GLY A 404 3.33 -3.80 11.02
N ASP A 405 4.19 -4.13 12.01
CA ASP A 405 4.20 -3.48 13.32
C ASP A 405 4.69 -2.04 13.22
N ILE A 406 3.76 -1.11 13.06
CA ILE A 406 4.04 0.34 12.94
C ILE A 406 4.70 0.91 14.19
N THR A 407 4.63 0.23 15.34
CA THR A 407 5.26 0.67 16.59
C THR A 407 6.73 0.24 16.70
N ARG A 408 7.23 -0.55 15.73
CA ARG A 408 8.59 -1.12 15.69
C ARG A 408 9.29 -0.89 14.36
N LEU A 409 9.10 0.28 13.74
CA LEU A 409 9.79 0.63 12.49
C LEU A 409 11.27 0.89 12.79
N ASP A 410 12.16 0.10 12.19
CA ASP A 410 13.58 0.43 12.14
C ASP A 410 13.85 1.49 11.04
N ASP A 411 15.06 2.08 11.04
CA ASP A 411 15.43 3.13 10.07
C ASP A 411 15.31 2.65 8.62
N PHE A 412 15.59 1.37 8.37
CA PHE A 412 15.46 0.79 7.04
C PHE A 412 13.99 0.75 6.60
N THR A 413 13.11 0.16 7.40
CA THR A 413 11.68 0.05 7.10
C THR A 413 11.04 1.44 6.96
N LEU A 414 11.39 2.37 7.87
CA LEU A 414 10.90 3.74 7.79
C LEU A 414 11.37 4.43 6.50
N SER A 415 12.64 4.24 6.09
CA SER A 415 13.18 4.81 4.85
C SER A 415 12.45 4.33 3.58
N LEU A 416 11.95 3.10 3.59
CA LEU A 416 11.13 2.55 2.51
C LEU A 416 9.75 3.23 2.43
N LEU A 417 9.12 3.46 3.59
CA LEU A 417 7.77 4.02 3.70
C LEU A 417 7.73 5.54 3.51
N THR A 418 8.86 6.22 3.62
CA THR A 418 8.93 7.69 3.66
C THR A 418 9.75 8.30 2.53
N ASN A 419 9.95 7.58 1.41
CA ASN A 419 10.53 8.16 0.22
C ASN A 419 9.50 8.98 -0.55
N ASP A 420 9.61 10.30 -0.47
CA ASP A 420 8.63 11.21 -1.09
C ASP A 420 8.55 11.08 -2.61
N GLU A 421 9.65 10.77 -3.31
CA GLU A 421 9.65 10.66 -4.77
C GLU A 421 8.99 9.36 -5.25
N ILE A 422 9.10 8.28 -4.48
CA ILE A 422 8.36 7.03 -4.72
C ILE A 422 6.87 7.24 -4.42
N ILE A 423 6.54 7.92 -3.31
CA ILE A 423 5.16 8.27 -2.96
C ILE A 423 4.55 9.20 -4.00
N GLU A 424 5.29 10.18 -4.54
CA GLU A 424 4.82 11.04 -5.62
C GLU A 424 4.45 10.26 -6.89
N VAL A 425 5.17 9.17 -7.19
CA VAL A 425 4.79 8.27 -8.28
C VAL A 425 3.45 7.64 -7.98
N ASP A 426 3.26 7.06 -6.78
CA ASP A 426 2.00 6.43 -6.38
C ASP A 426 0.82 7.41 -6.39
N GLN A 427 1.03 8.59 -5.82
CA GLN A 427 0.01 9.64 -5.61
C GLN A 427 -0.15 10.59 -6.79
N ASP A 428 0.39 10.26 -7.96
CA ASP A 428 0.31 11.13 -9.14
C ASP A 428 -1.15 11.33 -9.59
N PRO A 429 -1.61 12.60 -9.73
CA PRO A 429 -3.01 12.92 -10.02
C PRO A 429 -3.52 12.50 -11.40
N LEU A 430 -2.63 12.21 -12.38
CA LEU A 430 -3.04 11.61 -13.65
C LEU A 430 -3.76 10.28 -13.41
N GLY A 431 -3.38 9.57 -12.34
CA GLY A 431 -4.04 8.36 -11.87
C GLY A 431 -4.01 7.19 -12.85
N LYS A 432 -3.08 7.16 -13.81
CA LYS A 432 -2.91 6.04 -14.74
C LYS A 432 -1.99 5.00 -14.11
N PRO A 433 -2.46 3.76 -13.89
CA PRO A 433 -1.57 2.67 -13.46
C PRO A 433 -0.49 2.36 -14.50
N GLY A 434 0.69 1.98 -14.01
CA GLY A 434 1.79 1.52 -14.85
C GLY A 434 1.59 0.10 -15.36
N TYR A 435 2.41 -0.27 -16.33
CA TYR A 435 2.39 -1.58 -16.97
C TYR A 435 3.79 -1.99 -17.41
N ARG A 436 3.98 -3.28 -17.66
CA ARG A 436 5.23 -3.81 -18.20
C ARG A 436 5.39 -3.47 -19.67
N VAL A 437 6.50 -2.82 -20.02
CA VAL A 437 6.81 -2.43 -21.43
C VAL A 437 7.77 -3.39 -22.10
N SER A 438 8.64 -4.06 -21.34
CA SER A 438 9.52 -5.09 -21.90
C SER A 438 9.86 -6.17 -20.88
N LYS A 439 10.22 -7.37 -21.39
CA LYS A 439 10.70 -8.51 -20.59
C LYS A 439 11.78 -9.25 -21.38
N SER A 440 12.87 -9.62 -20.67
CA SER A 440 13.95 -10.45 -21.22
C SER A 440 14.43 -11.42 -20.15
N GLY A 441 14.07 -12.70 -20.27
CA GLY A 441 14.28 -13.69 -19.21
C GLY A 441 13.60 -13.26 -17.92
N ASP A 442 14.40 -13.10 -16.86
CA ASP A 442 13.93 -12.68 -15.54
C ASP A 442 13.98 -11.17 -15.33
N THR A 443 14.43 -10.39 -16.32
CA THR A 443 14.46 -8.92 -16.22
C THR A 443 13.23 -8.30 -16.87
N GLU A 444 12.66 -7.29 -16.21
CA GLU A 444 11.45 -6.60 -16.67
C GLU A 444 11.61 -5.09 -16.58
N VAL A 445 11.06 -4.35 -17.53
CA VAL A 445 10.93 -2.89 -17.49
C VAL A 445 9.45 -2.54 -17.41
N TRP A 446 9.11 -1.74 -16.41
CA TRP A 446 7.76 -1.23 -16.16
C TRP A 446 7.76 0.28 -16.29
N MET A 447 6.64 0.85 -16.73
CA MET A 447 6.49 2.29 -16.93
C MET A 447 5.14 2.78 -16.44
N ARG A 448 5.13 3.99 -15.84
CA ARG A 448 3.94 4.76 -15.51
C ARG A 448 4.05 6.18 -16.05
N LEU A 449 3.00 6.67 -16.70
CA LEU A 449 2.87 8.07 -17.11
C LEU A 449 2.51 8.94 -15.91
N LEU A 450 3.15 10.10 -15.78
CA LEU A 450 2.87 11.07 -14.72
C LEU A 450 2.21 12.34 -15.30
N GLU A 451 1.53 13.11 -14.44
CA GLU A 451 0.75 14.29 -14.81
C GLU A 451 1.61 15.38 -15.49
N ASP A 452 2.87 15.52 -15.11
CA ASP A 452 3.80 16.49 -15.69
C ASP A 452 4.43 16.06 -17.03
N GLY A 453 4.00 14.92 -17.57
CA GLY A 453 4.50 14.35 -18.82
C GLY A 453 5.76 13.52 -18.68
N SER A 454 6.38 13.47 -17.50
CA SER A 454 7.48 12.55 -17.21
C SER A 454 6.99 11.10 -17.10
N LYS A 455 7.93 10.16 -17.03
CA LYS A 455 7.64 8.74 -16.86
C LYS A 455 8.39 8.21 -15.62
N ALA A 456 7.68 7.52 -14.73
CA ALA A 456 8.31 6.65 -13.76
C ALA A 456 8.62 5.31 -14.43
N VAL A 457 9.84 4.80 -14.23
CA VAL A 457 10.34 3.58 -14.88
C VAL A 457 10.98 2.68 -13.84
N GLY A 458 10.51 1.44 -13.72
CA GLY A 458 11.10 0.41 -12.87
C GLY A 458 11.91 -0.59 -13.68
N LEU A 459 13.17 -0.76 -13.32
CA LEU A 459 14.05 -1.79 -13.86
C LEU A 459 14.09 -2.93 -12.84
N PHE A 460 13.40 -4.03 -13.07
CA PHE A 460 13.27 -5.15 -12.15
C PHE A 460 14.11 -6.34 -12.59
N ASN A 461 14.71 -7.01 -11.61
CA ASN A 461 15.36 -8.29 -11.78
C ASN A 461 14.67 -9.33 -10.87
N ARG A 462 13.98 -10.29 -11.47
CA ARG A 462 13.30 -11.40 -10.79
C ARG A 462 14.19 -12.65 -10.67
N GLY A 463 15.42 -12.59 -11.20
CA GLY A 463 16.37 -13.70 -11.22
C GLY A 463 17.16 -13.83 -9.92
N GLU A 464 17.83 -14.98 -9.78
CA GLU A 464 18.59 -15.37 -8.59
C GLU A 464 20.01 -14.78 -8.53
N SER A 465 20.41 -13.95 -9.49
CA SER A 465 21.72 -13.26 -9.53
C SER A 465 21.57 -11.86 -10.08
N GLU A 466 22.54 -10.97 -9.78
CA GLU A 466 22.60 -9.63 -10.34
C GLU A 466 22.57 -9.67 -11.87
N SER A 467 21.78 -8.80 -12.49
CA SER A 467 21.64 -8.70 -13.94
C SER A 467 21.61 -7.24 -14.42
N GLU A 468 22.11 -7.00 -15.64
CA GLU A 468 21.93 -5.71 -16.29
C GLU A 468 20.51 -5.62 -16.85
N VAL A 469 19.78 -4.55 -16.50
CA VAL A 469 18.44 -4.25 -17.01
C VAL A 469 18.48 -2.94 -17.78
N THR A 470 17.93 -2.94 -18.99
CA THR A 470 17.98 -1.78 -19.90
C THR A 470 16.57 -1.29 -20.24
N ALA A 471 16.30 -0.01 -19.95
CA ALA A 471 15.15 0.73 -20.48
C ALA A 471 15.54 1.40 -21.80
N ARG A 472 14.93 0.98 -22.92
CA ARG A 472 15.09 1.63 -24.23
C ARG A 472 14.02 2.71 -24.38
N TRP A 473 14.40 3.86 -24.92
CA TRP A 473 13.44 4.94 -25.13
C TRP A 473 12.34 4.57 -26.11
N SER A 474 12.64 3.72 -27.11
CA SER A 474 11.66 3.16 -28.03
C SER A 474 10.54 2.40 -27.31
N ASP A 475 10.89 1.58 -26.29
CA ASP A 475 9.92 0.80 -25.52
C ASP A 475 9.03 1.69 -24.63
N LEU A 476 9.58 2.84 -24.20
CA LEU A 476 8.86 3.85 -23.42
C LEU A 476 8.05 4.83 -24.29
N GLY A 477 8.13 4.71 -25.64
CA GLY A 477 7.47 5.63 -26.57
C GLY A 477 8.01 7.06 -26.52
N ILE A 478 9.34 7.20 -26.28
CA ILE A 478 10.07 8.49 -26.29
C ILE A 478 11.29 8.38 -27.18
N SER A 479 11.90 9.52 -27.51
CA SER A 479 13.10 9.63 -28.33
C SER A 479 13.95 10.84 -27.95
N GLY A 480 15.20 10.84 -28.39
CA GLY A 480 16.16 11.89 -28.11
C GLY A 480 16.66 11.86 -26.65
N GLU A 481 17.44 12.89 -26.32
CA GLU A 481 18.08 12.99 -25.02
C GLU A 481 17.05 13.18 -23.89
N GLN A 482 17.17 12.38 -22.82
CA GLN A 482 16.32 12.41 -21.63
C GLN A 482 17.17 12.66 -20.38
N THR A 483 16.65 13.41 -19.43
CA THR A 483 17.19 13.48 -18.07
C THR A 483 16.68 12.29 -17.26
N VAL A 484 17.58 11.63 -16.53
CA VAL A 484 17.26 10.45 -15.71
C VAL A 484 17.58 10.76 -14.25
N ARG A 485 16.63 10.44 -13.35
CA ARG A 485 16.75 10.61 -11.91
C ARG A 485 16.48 9.28 -11.20
N ASP A 486 17.34 8.89 -10.26
CA ASP A 486 17.11 7.76 -9.33
C ASP A 486 16.17 8.22 -8.22
N LEU A 487 14.98 7.62 -8.15
CA LEU A 487 13.94 8.04 -7.21
C LEU A 487 14.21 7.55 -5.78
N TRP A 488 14.81 6.36 -5.60
CA TRP A 488 15.15 5.87 -4.28
C TRP A 488 16.28 6.71 -3.66
N ARG A 489 17.28 7.08 -4.43
CA ARG A 489 18.41 7.90 -3.97
C ARG A 489 18.16 9.40 -4.07
N GLN A 490 17.06 9.80 -4.74
CA GLN A 490 16.72 11.20 -5.03
C GLN A 490 17.89 11.94 -5.69
N LEU A 491 18.54 11.27 -6.64
CA LEU A 491 19.78 11.70 -7.28
C LEU A 491 19.64 11.81 -8.80
N ASP A 492 20.04 12.94 -9.35
CA ASP A 492 20.12 13.12 -10.80
C ASP A 492 21.32 12.34 -11.36
N LEU A 493 21.02 11.44 -12.31
CA LEU A 493 22.01 10.56 -12.92
C LEU A 493 22.62 11.16 -14.20
N GLY A 494 22.05 12.27 -14.70
CA GLY A 494 22.48 12.96 -15.91
C GLY A 494 21.55 12.73 -17.12
N ARG A 495 22.10 12.90 -18.31
CA ARG A 495 21.37 12.83 -19.58
C ARG A 495 21.81 11.62 -20.39
N TYR A 496 20.84 10.97 -20.99
CA TYR A 496 21.04 9.74 -21.76
C TYR A 496 20.26 9.82 -23.07
N ASP A 497 20.86 9.31 -24.12
CA ASP A 497 20.22 9.14 -25.43
C ASP A 497 19.91 7.66 -25.68
N GLU A 498 18.78 7.37 -26.34
CA GLU A 498 18.29 6.05 -26.71
C GLU A 498 17.96 5.08 -25.56
N LYS A 499 18.71 5.05 -24.44
CA LYS A 499 18.52 4.06 -23.38
C LYS A 499 19.20 4.48 -22.07
N TYR A 500 18.78 3.81 -20.99
CA TYR A 500 19.50 3.76 -19.71
C TYR A 500 19.63 2.30 -19.26
N SER A 501 20.80 1.91 -18.75
CA SER A 501 21.05 0.57 -18.20
C SER A 501 21.57 0.66 -16.77
N ALA A 502 21.16 -0.29 -15.93
CA ALA A 502 21.64 -0.43 -14.56
C ALA A 502 21.88 -1.91 -14.21
N ARG A 503 22.84 -2.16 -13.32
CA ARG A 503 22.99 -3.45 -12.65
C ARG A 503 21.97 -3.50 -11.52
N VAL A 504 21.11 -4.51 -11.56
CA VAL A 504 20.02 -4.70 -10.60
C VAL A 504 20.29 -5.99 -9.83
N PRO A 505 20.39 -5.93 -8.50
CA PRO A 505 20.67 -7.12 -7.70
C PRO A 505 19.55 -8.16 -7.80
N ARG A 506 19.81 -9.35 -7.28
CA ARG A 506 18.81 -10.41 -7.12
C ARG A 506 17.54 -9.85 -6.52
N HIS A 507 16.38 -10.15 -7.11
CA HIS A 507 15.03 -9.72 -6.71
C HIS A 507 14.88 -8.20 -6.47
N GLY A 508 15.81 -7.40 -7.01
CA GLY A 508 15.88 -5.97 -6.78
C GLY A 508 15.22 -5.13 -7.85
N VAL A 509 15.31 -3.81 -7.65
CA VAL A 509 14.77 -2.80 -8.54
C VAL A 509 15.63 -1.54 -8.56
N VAL A 510 15.69 -0.88 -9.71
CA VAL A 510 16.11 0.53 -9.84
C VAL A 510 14.90 1.32 -10.33
N MET A 511 14.52 2.35 -9.57
CA MET A 511 13.35 3.17 -9.82
C MET A 511 13.78 4.53 -10.35
N LEU A 512 13.33 4.89 -11.54
CA LEU A 512 13.76 6.08 -12.27
C LEU A 512 12.60 7.02 -12.57
N ARG A 513 12.91 8.31 -12.68
CA ARG A 513 12.08 9.29 -13.39
C ARG A 513 12.81 9.73 -14.64
N VAL A 514 12.12 9.65 -15.78
CA VAL A 514 12.65 9.99 -17.11
C VAL A 514 11.87 11.19 -17.63
N LEU A 515 12.58 12.28 -17.92
CA LEU A 515 12.01 13.54 -18.38
C LEU A 515 12.66 13.96 -19.71
N PRO A 516 11.88 14.52 -20.66
CA PRO A 516 12.47 15.11 -21.85
C PRO A 516 13.35 16.30 -21.47
N VAL A 517 14.50 16.44 -22.13
CA VAL A 517 15.33 17.64 -21.99
C VAL A 517 14.57 18.81 -22.62
N VAL A 518 14.18 19.79 -21.79
CA VAL A 518 13.61 21.05 -22.29
C VAL A 518 14.75 21.82 -22.96
N LYS A 519 14.63 22.06 -24.30
CA LYS A 519 15.59 22.83 -25.08
C LYS A 519 15.47 24.33 -24.79
#